data_0ba9d139829a58ad6e17c1abf44981ba
#
_entry.id   0ba9d139829a58ad6e17c1abf44981ba
#
_cell.length_a   1.000
_cell.length_b   1.000
_cell.length_c   1.000
_cell.angle_alpha   90.00
_cell.angle_beta   90.00
_cell.angle_gamma   90.00
#
_symmetry.space_group_name_H-M   'P 1'
#
loop_
_entity.id
_entity.type
_entity.pdbx_description
1 polymer ?
#
loop_
_entity_poly.entity_id
_entity_poly.type
_entity_poly.pdbx_seq_one_letter_code
_entity_poly.pdbx_strand_id
1 'polypeptide(L)'
;MRGPGLAVAIISLVFCGAILAQKVQFNAAEKSTILQRMKNVPETNEERAAQLKEMFSLAGCGGADLTEQKIEGEETPNIICRLGSGKGDMVIVGAHYDRNSPQRPLDNWSGAALLPALYQSLRERKRSHSFVFVAFADHDNNPAGAEFFARHLTQAQLGHADAMVNLDALGLSPTKVWTAHSDKDLVHDLIVMVYALKLPASQIDIATAGNTDSDPFAARHIPQITIHSLTRQNVDGTTTQFRPNNYYDTYRLLCGYLAYLDRSLKPRPHSE
;
A
#
# COMPACT_ATOMS: atom_id res chain seq x y z
N MET A 1 5.67 37.33 23.55
CA MET A 1 4.87 36.37 24.32
C MET A 1 4.19 35.42 23.32
N ARG A 2 4.70 34.22 23.19
CA ARG A 2 4.12 33.17 22.34
C ARG A 2 3.11 32.38 23.17
N GLY A 3 1.85 32.40 22.78
CA GLY A 3 0.75 31.79 23.52
C GLY A 3 0.76 30.25 23.48
N PRO A 4 0.22 29.59 24.50
CA PRO A 4 0.22 28.13 24.66
C PRO A 4 -0.85 27.39 23.80
N GLY A 5 -1.49 28.06 22.83
CA GLY A 5 -2.67 27.51 22.14
C GLY A 5 -2.38 26.45 21.06
N LEU A 6 -1.18 26.43 20.48
CA LEU A 6 -0.91 25.53 19.33
C LEU A 6 -0.62 24.10 19.77
N ALA A 7 0.05 23.91 20.91
CA ALA A 7 0.40 22.58 21.42
C ALA A 7 -0.84 21.80 21.93
N VAL A 8 -1.81 22.49 22.50
CA VAL A 8 -3.06 21.88 23.01
C VAL A 8 -3.96 21.38 21.86
N ALA A 9 -4.03 22.12 20.75
CA ALA A 9 -4.83 21.74 19.61
C ALA A 9 -4.27 20.49 18.90
N ILE A 10 -2.95 20.39 18.75
CA ILE A 10 -2.30 19.21 18.14
C ILE A 10 -2.46 17.97 19.03
N ILE A 11 -2.30 18.11 20.34
CA ILE A 11 -2.49 17.00 21.29
C ILE A 11 -3.95 16.53 21.29
N SER A 12 -4.92 17.45 21.24
CA SER A 12 -6.34 17.10 21.18
C SER A 12 -6.74 16.39 19.90
N LEU A 13 -6.18 16.78 18.73
CA LEU A 13 -6.43 16.11 17.46
C LEU A 13 -5.83 14.70 17.41
N VAL A 14 -4.62 14.52 17.91
CA VAL A 14 -3.98 13.19 18.01
C VAL A 14 -4.74 12.29 18.99
N PHE A 15 -5.23 12.84 20.09
CA PHE A 15 -6.00 12.09 21.08
C PHE A 15 -7.37 11.67 20.53
N CYS A 16 -8.05 12.53 19.79
CA CYS A 16 -9.31 12.21 19.13
C CYS A 16 -9.13 11.13 18.04
N GLY A 17 -8.09 11.24 17.21
CA GLY A 17 -7.74 10.24 16.22
C GLY A 17 -7.38 8.88 16.84
N ALA A 18 -6.63 8.86 17.94
CA ALA A 18 -6.28 7.65 18.67
C ALA A 18 -7.49 6.93 19.26
N ILE A 19 -8.49 7.66 19.74
CA ILE A 19 -9.76 7.08 20.24
C ILE A 19 -10.55 6.44 19.09
N LEU A 20 -10.59 7.07 17.92
CA LEU A 20 -11.21 6.50 16.71
C LEU A 20 -10.46 5.27 16.25
N ALA A 21 -9.15 5.31 16.24
CA ALA A 21 -8.29 4.20 15.84
C ALA A 21 -8.43 2.97 16.75
N GLN A 22 -8.57 3.15 18.06
CA GLN A 22 -8.81 2.05 19.01
C GLN A 22 -10.15 1.32 18.76
N LYS A 23 -11.12 1.97 18.11
CA LYS A 23 -12.40 1.37 17.72
C LYS A 23 -12.36 0.70 16.34
N VAL A 24 -11.26 0.82 15.60
CA VAL A 24 -11.12 0.17 14.30
C VAL A 24 -10.88 -1.32 14.51
N GLN A 25 -11.85 -2.10 14.14
CA GLN A 25 -11.71 -3.57 14.10
C GLN A 25 -11.26 -3.98 12.72
N PHE A 26 -10.33 -4.92 12.65
CA PHE A 26 -9.87 -5.53 11.41
C PHE A 26 -9.54 -7.00 11.64
N ASN A 27 -9.65 -7.79 10.57
CA ASN A 27 -9.28 -9.20 10.61
C ASN A 27 -7.88 -9.34 10.01
N ALA A 28 -6.92 -9.79 10.82
CA ALA A 28 -5.60 -10.14 10.33
C ALA A 28 -5.49 -11.66 10.22
N ALA A 29 -4.94 -12.13 9.10
CA ALA A 29 -4.61 -13.54 8.95
C ALA A 29 -3.49 -13.94 9.92
N GLU A 30 -3.43 -15.24 10.22
CA GLU A 30 -2.39 -15.81 11.07
C GLU A 30 -0.99 -15.55 10.49
N LYS A 31 -0.02 -15.33 11.39
CA LYS A 31 1.35 -15.04 11.01
C LYS A 31 1.96 -16.10 10.10
N SER A 32 1.69 -17.37 10.38
CA SER A 32 2.15 -18.49 9.56
C SER A 32 1.67 -18.40 8.11
N THR A 33 0.41 -18.02 7.91
CA THR A 33 -0.20 -17.83 6.58
C THR A 33 0.48 -16.69 5.81
N ILE A 34 0.72 -15.56 6.48
CA ILE A 34 1.40 -14.42 5.85
C ILE A 34 2.84 -14.76 5.49
N LEU A 35 3.57 -15.42 6.39
CA LEU A 35 4.97 -15.78 6.16
C LEU A 35 5.14 -16.88 5.12
N GLN A 36 4.15 -17.76 4.93
CA GLN A 36 4.19 -18.80 3.90
C GLN A 36 4.31 -18.21 2.50
N ARG A 37 3.71 -17.04 2.24
CA ARG A 37 3.78 -16.33 0.95
C ARG A 37 5.18 -15.85 0.58
N MET A 38 6.07 -15.77 1.57
CA MET A 38 7.47 -15.34 1.42
C MET A 38 8.47 -16.50 1.32
N LYS A 39 8.01 -17.77 1.41
CA LYS A 39 8.89 -18.93 1.38
C LYS A 39 9.27 -19.38 -0.02
N ASN A 40 8.32 -19.28 -0.95
CA ASN A 40 8.46 -19.75 -2.33
C ASN A 40 8.20 -18.58 -3.25
N VAL A 41 9.16 -17.65 -3.32
CA VAL A 41 9.07 -16.49 -4.21
C VAL A 41 9.33 -16.96 -5.64
N PRO A 42 8.40 -16.74 -6.58
CA PRO A 42 8.59 -17.18 -7.96
C PRO A 42 9.80 -16.51 -8.62
N GLU A 43 10.40 -17.19 -9.56
CA GLU A 43 11.63 -16.74 -10.20
C GLU A 43 11.37 -15.84 -11.41
N THR A 44 10.29 -16.09 -12.15
CA THR A 44 9.94 -15.29 -13.34
C THR A 44 8.77 -14.34 -13.07
N ASN A 45 8.64 -13.29 -13.88
CA ASN A 45 7.55 -12.33 -13.75
C ASN A 45 6.19 -12.96 -14.11
N GLU A 46 6.17 -13.91 -15.06
CA GLU A 46 4.98 -14.66 -15.43
C GLU A 46 4.48 -15.54 -14.27
N GLU A 47 5.42 -16.26 -13.61
CA GLU A 47 5.09 -17.06 -12.42
C GLU A 47 4.58 -16.18 -11.28
N ARG A 48 5.17 -14.99 -11.05
CA ARG A 48 4.72 -14.02 -10.06
C ARG A 48 3.31 -13.53 -10.36
N ALA A 49 3.02 -13.14 -11.60
CA ALA A 49 1.68 -12.74 -12.04
C ALA A 49 0.67 -13.87 -11.83
N ALA A 50 1.00 -15.10 -12.23
CA ALA A 50 0.15 -16.28 -12.07
C ALA A 50 -0.13 -16.56 -10.58
N GLN A 51 0.90 -16.54 -9.73
CA GLN A 51 0.76 -16.77 -8.28
C GLN A 51 -0.07 -15.66 -7.61
N LEU A 52 0.08 -14.40 -8.00
CA LEU A 52 -0.73 -13.31 -7.47
C LEU A 52 -2.22 -13.49 -7.82
N LYS A 53 -2.55 -13.88 -9.05
CA LYS A 53 -3.93 -14.18 -9.44
C LYS A 53 -4.51 -15.33 -8.62
N GLU A 54 -3.74 -16.40 -8.42
CA GLU A 54 -4.16 -17.51 -7.57
C GLU A 54 -4.40 -17.05 -6.12
N MET A 55 -3.46 -16.29 -5.55
CA MET A 55 -3.59 -15.76 -4.19
C MET A 55 -4.79 -14.84 -4.03
N PHE A 56 -5.11 -13.99 -5.01
CA PHE A 56 -6.31 -13.17 -5.00
C PHE A 56 -7.58 -14.05 -5.12
N SER A 57 -7.57 -15.05 -5.98
CA SER A 57 -8.71 -15.99 -6.12
C SER A 57 -8.96 -16.74 -4.82
N LEU A 58 -7.93 -17.25 -4.16
CA LEU A 58 -8.02 -17.91 -2.85
C LEU A 58 -8.50 -16.94 -1.74
N ALA A 59 -8.16 -15.66 -1.84
CA ALA A 59 -8.69 -14.63 -0.95
C ALA A 59 -10.15 -14.27 -1.23
N GLY A 60 -10.72 -14.79 -2.33
CA GLY A 60 -12.11 -14.60 -2.74
C GLY A 60 -12.34 -13.44 -3.71
N CYS A 61 -11.28 -12.92 -4.33
CA CYS A 61 -11.39 -12.01 -5.47
C CYS A 61 -11.52 -12.85 -6.75
N GLY A 62 -12.58 -12.65 -7.51
CA GLY A 62 -12.80 -13.44 -8.72
C GLY A 62 -13.83 -12.81 -9.67
N GLY A 63 -14.11 -13.49 -10.77
CA GLY A 63 -15.04 -13.00 -11.79
C GLY A 63 -14.58 -11.67 -12.39
N ALA A 64 -15.47 -10.71 -12.49
CA ALA A 64 -15.19 -9.39 -13.05
C ALA A 64 -14.32 -8.48 -12.15
N ASP A 65 -14.14 -8.85 -10.89
CA ASP A 65 -13.35 -8.06 -9.93
C ASP A 65 -11.84 -8.36 -10.03
N LEU A 66 -11.45 -9.54 -10.52
CA LEU A 66 -10.07 -9.91 -10.77
C LEU A 66 -9.75 -9.80 -12.27
N THR A 67 -8.96 -8.83 -12.63
CA THR A 67 -8.65 -8.51 -14.04
C THR A 67 -7.17 -8.32 -14.28
N GLU A 68 -6.75 -8.51 -15.52
CA GLU A 68 -5.43 -8.17 -16.03
C GLU A 68 -5.52 -6.90 -16.86
N GLN A 69 -4.59 -5.97 -16.64
CA GLN A 69 -4.42 -4.81 -17.48
C GLN A 69 -3.12 -4.96 -18.25
N LYS A 70 -3.23 -5.31 -19.53
CA LYS A 70 -2.07 -5.43 -20.42
C LYS A 70 -1.43 -4.07 -20.63
N ILE A 71 -0.11 -4.03 -20.55
CA ILE A 71 0.71 -2.84 -20.75
C ILE A 71 1.34 -2.96 -22.14
N GLU A 72 1.23 -1.92 -22.93
CA GLU A 72 1.79 -1.92 -24.29
C GLU A 72 3.32 -1.99 -24.23
N GLY A 73 3.88 -2.98 -24.90
CA GLY A 73 5.33 -3.22 -24.92
C GLY A 73 5.85 -4.12 -23.81
N GLU A 74 5.01 -4.50 -22.84
CA GLU A 74 5.41 -5.33 -21.70
C GLU A 74 4.87 -6.77 -21.82
N GLU A 75 5.66 -7.72 -21.33
CA GLU A 75 5.29 -9.16 -21.37
C GLU A 75 4.26 -9.51 -20.30
N THR A 76 4.31 -8.83 -19.15
CA THR A 76 3.43 -9.11 -18.00
C THR A 76 2.48 -7.96 -17.70
N PRO A 77 1.22 -8.26 -17.33
CA PRO A 77 0.18 -7.26 -17.07
C PRO A 77 0.17 -6.77 -15.63
N ASN A 78 -0.42 -5.61 -15.36
CA ASN A 78 -0.90 -5.31 -14.01
C ASN A 78 -2.00 -6.30 -13.61
N ILE A 79 -1.95 -6.80 -12.36
CA ILE A 79 -3.00 -7.64 -11.78
C ILE A 79 -3.86 -6.77 -10.87
N ILE A 80 -5.15 -6.69 -11.16
CA ILE A 80 -6.07 -5.78 -10.48
C ILE A 80 -7.18 -6.58 -9.81
N CYS A 81 -7.37 -6.37 -8.52
CA CYS A 81 -8.49 -6.91 -7.76
C CYS A 81 -9.31 -5.75 -7.17
N ARG A 82 -10.61 -5.72 -7.45
CA ARG A 82 -11.54 -4.70 -6.97
C ARG A 82 -12.36 -5.23 -5.80
N LEU A 83 -12.60 -4.37 -4.83
CA LEU A 83 -13.42 -4.66 -3.66
C LEU A 83 -14.44 -3.55 -3.46
N GLY A 84 -15.69 -3.83 -3.74
CA GLY A 84 -16.78 -2.85 -3.67
C GLY A 84 -17.43 -2.61 -5.03
N SER A 85 -18.34 -1.65 -5.10
CA SER A 85 -19.17 -1.42 -6.30
C SER A 85 -18.40 -0.79 -7.48
N GLY A 86 -17.18 -0.33 -7.26
CA GLY A 86 -16.42 0.46 -8.24
C GLY A 86 -17.05 1.81 -8.58
N LYS A 87 -18.12 2.19 -7.88
CA LYS A 87 -18.79 3.48 -7.99
C LYS A 87 -18.54 4.28 -6.71
N GLY A 88 -18.25 5.57 -6.83
CA GLY A 88 -17.95 6.45 -5.71
C GLY A 88 -16.49 6.36 -5.26
N ASP A 89 -16.24 6.83 -4.06
CA ASP A 89 -14.92 7.05 -3.50
C ASP A 89 -14.11 5.77 -3.36
N MET A 90 -12.81 5.82 -3.68
CA MET A 90 -11.95 4.66 -3.69
C MET A 90 -10.58 4.93 -3.09
N VAL A 91 -10.02 3.88 -2.51
CA VAL A 91 -8.62 3.81 -2.07
C VAL A 91 -7.90 2.81 -2.98
N ILE A 92 -6.80 3.25 -3.58
CA ILE A 92 -5.91 2.40 -4.38
C ILE A 92 -4.81 1.88 -3.46
N VAL A 93 -4.54 0.57 -3.49
CA VAL A 93 -3.46 -0.06 -2.76
C VAL A 93 -2.58 -0.79 -3.77
N GLY A 94 -1.35 -0.34 -3.93
CA GLY A 94 -0.46 -0.82 -4.97
C GLY A 94 0.88 -1.33 -4.46
N ALA A 95 1.48 -2.22 -5.23
CA ALA A 95 2.85 -2.70 -5.05
C ALA A 95 3.34 -3.30 -6.37
N HIS A 96 4.60 -3.12 -6.72
CA HIS A 96 5.18 -3.80 -7.87
C HIS A 96 5.56 -5.25 -7.53
N TYR A 97 5.57 -6.12 -8.54
CA TYR A 97 5.86 -7.54 -8.37
C TYR A 97 7.00 -8.08 -9.24
N ASP A 98 7.46 -7.30 -10.20
CA ASP A 98 8.47 -7.71 -11.16
C ASP A 98 9.84 -7.99 -10.51
N ARG A 99 10.64 -8.81 -11.19
CA ARG A 99 11.98 -9.18 -10.77
C ARG A 99 12.98 -8.82 -11.87
N ASN A 100 13.65 -7.71 -11.70
CA ASN A 100 14.69 -7.29 -12.64
C ASN A 100 16.09 -7.44 -12.05
N SER A 101 16.21 -7.72 -10.75
CA SER A 101 17.50 -7.99 -10.10
C SER A 101 17.49 -9.33 -9.36
N PRO A 102 18.31 -10.30 -9.79
CA PRO A 102 18.49 -11.58 -9.08
C PRO A 102 18.96 -11.39 -7.62
N GLN A 103 19.59 -10.25 -7.32
CA GLN A 103 20.14 -9.95 -6.00
C GLN A 103 19.07 -9.48 -5.00
N ARG A 104 17.88 -9.10 -5.46
CA ARG A 104 16.78 -8.57 -4.63
C ARG A 104 15.45 -9.29 -4.82
N PRO A 105 15.37 -10.62 -4.70
CA PRO A 105 14.15 -11.37 -5.03
C PRO A 105 12.98 -11.03 -4.11
N LEU A 106 13.23 -10.55 -2.88
CA LEU A 106 12.21 -10.25 -1.88
C LEU A 106 11.72 -8.79 -1.96
N ASP A 107 12.51 -7.92 -2.55
CA ASP A 107 12.25 -6.48 -2.60
C ASP A 107 10.93 -6.21 -3.30
N ASN A 108 10.86 -6.63 -4.54
CA ASN A 108 9.71 -6.42 -5.41
C ASN A 108 8.57 -7.44 -5.18
N TRP A 109 8.71 -8.42 -4.31
CA TRP A 109 7.67 -9.40 -4.01
C TRP A 109 6.93 -9.12 -2.71
N SER A 110 7.62 -8.56 -1.74
CA SER A 110 7.14 -8.45 -0.37
C SER A 110 5.88 -7.57 -0.23
N GLY A 111 5.78 -6.48 -0.99
CA GLY A 111 4.59 -5.63 -1.06
C GLY A 111 3.44 -6.34 -1.76
N ALA A 112 3.70 -6.86 -2.97
CA ALA A 112 2.68 -7.52 -3.80
C ALA A 112 2.06 -8.75 -3.13
N ALA A 113 2.86 -9.56 -2.43
CA ALA A 113 2.38 -10.74 -1.70
C ALA A 113 1.42 -10.41 -0.55
N LEU A 114 1.42 -9.16 -0.03
CA LEU A 114 0.45 -8.71 0.98
C LEU A 114 -0.89 -8.30 0.40
N LEU A 115 -0.97 -7.84 -0.85
CA LEU A 115 -2.20 -7.30 -1.44
C LEU A 115 -3.40 -8.26 -1.30
N PRO A 116 -3.30 -9.58 -1.60
CA PRO A 116 -4.42 -10.49 -1.42
C PRO A 116 -4.85 -10.68 0.05
N ALA A 117 -3.91 -10.57 1.00
CA ALA A 117 -4.24 -10.65 2.43
C ALA A 117 -4.91 -9.38 2.94
N LEU A 118 -4.49 -8.22 2.43
CA LEU A 118 -5.14 -6.94 2.73
C LEU A 118 -6.56 -6.89 2.16
N TYR A 119 -6.75 -7.37 0.93
CA TYR A 119 -8.09 -7.58 0.36
C TYR A 119 -8.96 -8.44 1.29
N GLN A 120 -8.46 -9.61 1.71
CA GLN A 120 -9.18 -10.52 2.58
C GLN A 120 -9.55 -9.88 3.93
N SER A 121 -8.66 -9.04 4.50
CA SER A 121 -8.89 -8.37 5.79
C SER A 121 -10.05 -7.38 5.75
N LEU A 122 -10.36 -6.85 4.56
CA LEU A 122 -11.42 -5.85 4.34
C LEU A 122 -12.70 -6.47 3.76
N ARG A 123 -12.65 -7.64 3.13
CA ARG A 123 -13.72 -8.21 2.33
C ARG A 123 -15.05 -8.33 3.07
N GLU A 124 -15.00 -8.87 4.28
CA GLU A 124 -16.21 -9.15 5.09
C GLU A 124 -16.71 -7.95 5.88
N ARG A 125 -16.15 -6.77 5.66
CA ARG A 125 -16.49 -5.57 6.42
C ARG A 125 -17.48 -4.70 5.65
N LYS A 126 -18.35 -4.00 6.38
CA LYS A 126 -19.06 -2.85 5.82
C LYS A 126 -18.05 -1.73 5.56
N ARG A 127 -18.03 -1.22 4.35
CA ARG A 127 -17.08 -0.20 3.87
C ARG A 127 -17.80 1.02 3.35
N SER A 128 -17.15 2.16 3.48
CA SER A 128 -17.57 3.45 2.90
C SER A 128 -16.91 3.66 1.53
N HIS A 129 -15.68 3.14 1.36
CA HIS A 129 -14.92 3.25 0.11
C HIS A 129 -14.87 1.90 -0.63
N SER A 130 -14.76 1.97 -1.94
CA SER A 130 -14.24 0.86 -2.75
C SER A 130 -12.72 0.79 -2.60
N PHE A 131 -12.16 -0.41 -2.67
CA PHE A 131 -10.71 -0.60 -2.68
C PHE A 131 -10.28 -1.22 -4.01
N VAL A 132 -9.18 -0.73 -4.57
CA VAL A 132 -8.59 -1.27 -5.78
C VAL A 132 -7.17 -1.71 -5.46
N PHE A 133 -6.94 -3.02 -5.39
CA PHE A 133 -5.62 -3.60 -5.17
C PHE A 133 -4.95 -3.84 -6.51
N VAL A 134 -3.76 -3.31 -6.69
CA VAL A 134 -3.03 -3.41 -7.96
C VAL A 134 -1.62 -3.91 -7.72
N ALA A 135 -1.29 -5.08 -8.28
CA ALA A 135 0.09 -5.49 -8.41
C ALA A 135 0.62 -4.95 -9.74
N PHE A 136 1.56 -4.01 -9.67
CA PHE A 136 2.14 -3.36 -10.84
C PHE A 136 3.25 -4.21 -11.45
N ALA A 137 3.28 -4.27 -12.77
CA ALA A 137 4.38 -4.84 -13.53
C ALA A 137 5.41 -3.75 -13.88
N ASP A 138 6.63 -4.20 -14.19
CA ASP A 138 7.72 -3.40 -14.77
C ASP A 138 8.04 -2.08 -14.06
N HIS A 139 8.46 -2.19 -12.81
CA HIS A 139 8.89 -1.04 -11.99
C HIS A 139 10.29 -0.53 -12.37
N ASP A 140 11.25 -1.45 -12.65
CA ASP A 140 12.67 -1.08 -12.80
C ASP A 140 12.96 -0.26 -14.07
N ASN A 141 12.06 -0.32 -15.07
CA ASN A 141 12.14 0.48 -16.31
C ASN A 141 11.37 1.80 -16.23
N ASN A 142 11.34 2.44 -15.06
CA ASN A 142 10.53 3.63 -14.82
C ASN A 142 9.05 3.24 -14.58
N PRO A 143 8.47 3.31 -13.40
CA PRO A 143 7.27 2.62 -12.89
C PRO A 143 6.14 2.44 -13.93
N ALA A 144 6.47 1.71 -15.03
CA ALA A 144 5.65 1.62 -16.24
C ALA A 144 4.24 1.10 -15.93
N GLY A 145 4.14 0.07 -15.07
CA GLY A 145 2.84 -0.49 -14.68
C GLY A 145 1.99 0.52 -13.90
N ALA A 146 2.58 1.21 -12.95
CA ALA A 146 1.89 2.23 -12.16
C ALA A 146 1.49 3.44 -13.00
N GLU A 147 2.40 3.92 -13.87
CA GLU A 147 2.12 5.02 -14.82
C GLU A 147 1.00 4.64 -15.79
N PHE A 148 1.04 3.42 -16.35
CA PHE A 148 0.01 2.93 -17.25
C PHE A 148 -1.35 2.85 -16.56
N PHE A 149 -1.40 2.32 -15.34
CA PHE A 149 -2.63 2.25 -14.55
C PHE A 149 -3.17 3.66 -14.28
N ALA A 150 -2.34 4.57 -13.77
CA ALA A 150 -2.75 5.92 -13.42
C ALA A 150 -3.23 6.74 -14.63
N ARG A 151 -2.61 6.57 -15.81
CA ARG A 151 -3.05 7.22 -17.05
C ARG A 151 -4.41 6.75 -17.57
N HIS A 152 -4.77 5.50 -17.27
CA HIS A 152 -6.02 4.90 -17.72
C HIS A 152 -7.18 5.08 -16.74
N LEU A 153 -6.97 5.79 -15.62
CA LEU A 153 -8.07 6.25 -14.79
C LEU A 153 -8.90 7.29 -15.56
N THR A 154 -10.21 7.05 -15.63
CA THR A 154 -11.15 8.01 -16.19
C THR A 154 -11.22 9.28 -15.34
N GLN A 155 -11.72 10.39 -15.88
CA GLN A 155 -11.90 11.63 -15.10
C GLN A 155 -12.78 11.40 -13.87
N ALA A 156 -13.83 10.59 -14.00
CA ALA A 156 -14.68 10.22 -12.86
C ALA A 156 -13.88 9.46 -11.80
N GLN A 157 -13.06 8.48 -12.20
CA GLN A 157 -12.20 7.73 -11.26
C GLN A 157 -11.16 8.61 -10.60
N LEU A 158 -10.55 9.55 -11.33
CA LEU A 158 -9.61 10.53 -10.76
C LEU A 158 -10.28 11.41 -9.70
N GLY A 159 -11.52 11.86 -9.94
CA GLY A 159 -12.29 12.63 -8.98
C GLY A 159 -12.65 11.86 -7.71
N HIS A 160 -12.73 10.53 -7.78
CA HIS A 160 -13.09 9.64 -6.68
C HIS A 160 -11.91 8.88 -6.06
N ALA A 161 -10.69 9.08 -6.53
CA ALA A 161 -9.51 8.47 -5.93
C ALA A 161 -9.03 9.28 -4.72
N ASP A 162 -9.46 8.89 -3.53
CA ASP A 162 -9.19 9.64 -2.30
C ASP A 162 -7.79 9.40 -1.75
N ALA A 163 -7.22 8.23 -2.00
CA ALA A 163 -5.85 7.91 -1.59
C ALA A 163 -5.22 6.80 -2.46
N MET A 164 -3.89 6.85 -2.57
CA MET A 164 -3.05 5.75 -3.06
C MET A 164 -2.06 5.34 -1.97
N VAL A 165 -2.06 4.06 -1.59
CA VAL A 165 -1.14 3.47 -0.62
C VAL A 165 -0.18 2.56 -1.37
N ASN A 166 1.07 2.98 -1.50
CA ASN A 166 2.14 2.20 -2.13
C ASN A 166 2.90 1.37 -1.09
N LEU A 167 3.15 0.10 -1.42
CA LEU A 167 3.87 -0.85 -0.58
C LEU A 167 5.14 -1.29 -1.29
N ASP A 168 6.29 -1.01 -0.69
CA ASP A 168 7.59 -1.25 -1.30
C ASP A 168 8.58 -1.87 -0.30
N ALA A 169 9.35 -2.86 -0.73
CA ALA A 169 10.49 -3.44 0.01
C ALA A 169 10.19 -3.71 1.50
N LEU A 170 9.15 -4.50 1.80
CA LEU A 170 8.70 -4.76 3.16
C LEU A 170 9.46 -5.90 3.85
N GLY A 171 9.58 -5.82 5.19
CA GLY A 171 10.15 -6.87 6.02
C GLY A 171 11.67 -6.84 6.17
N LEU A 172 12.36 -5.82 5.71
CA LEU A 172 13.81 -5.65 5.89
C LEU A 172 14.15 -4.99 7.23
N SER A 173 13.27 -4.15 7.72
CA SER A 173 13.35 -3.46 9.02
C SER A 173 11.93 -3.18 9.54
N PRO A 174 11.72 -2.54 10.69
CA PRO A 174 10.42 -2.01 11.08
C PRO A 174 9.85 -1.08 10.01
N THR A 175 8.53 -0.98 9.95
CA THR A 175 7.79 -0.13 9.00
C THR A 175 8.34 1.29 8.95
N LYS A 176 8.46 1.83 7.75
CA LYS A 176 8.87 3.20 7.49
C LYS A 176 7.92 3.88 6.51
N VAL A 177 7.90 5.19 6.57
CA VAL A 177 7.21 6.04 5.60
C VAL A 177 8.22 6.94 4.91
N TRP A 178 8.12 7.02 3.62
CA TRP A 178 8.89 7.94 2.81
C TRP A 178 8.17 9.30 2.76
N THR A 179 8.47 10.17 3.70
CA THR A 179 7.71 11.40 3.93
C THR A 179 7.83 12.42 2.80
N ALA A 180 8.96 12.47 2.10
CA ALA A 180 9.13 13.33 0.93
C ALA A 180 8.24 12.92 -0.26
N HIS A 181 7.83 11.65 -0.30
CA HIS A 181 6.92 11.08 -1.30
C HIS A 181 5.61 10.63 -0.65
N SER A 182 5.05 11.46 0.23
CA SER A 182 3.79 11.11 0.92
C SER A 182 3.00 12.34 1.31
N ASP A 183 1.69 12.24 1.18
CA ASP A 183 0.75 13.23 1.67
C ASP A 183 0.77 13.30 3.20
N LYS A 184 0.73 14.52 3.74
CA LYS A 184 0.88 14.76 5.19
C LYS A 184 -0.28 14.22 6.01
N ASP A 185 -1.49 14.26 5.48
CA ASP A 185 -2.68 13.79 6.19
C ASP A 185 -2.69 12.26 6.22
N LEU A 186 -2.29 11.60 5.13
CA LEU A 186 -2.12 10.15 5.09
C LEU A 186 -1.01 9.67 6.04
N VAL A 187 0.10 10.39 6.13
CA VAL A 187 1.17 10.12 7.10
C VAL A 187 0.66 10.30 8.53
N HIS A 188 -0.10 11.37 8.80
CA HIS A 188 -0.71 11.60 10.10
C HIS A 188 -1.62 10.44 10.51
N ASP A 189 -2.50 10.00 9.61
CA ASP A 189 -3.43 8.89 9.84
C ASP A 189 -2.68 7.57 10.12
N LEU A 190 -1.57 7.32 9.41
CA LEU A 190 -0.73 6.16 9.70
C LEU A 190 -0.10 6.24 11.10
N ILE A 191 0.40 7.41 11.49
CA ILE A 191 0.98 7.64 12.83
C ILE A 191 -0.06 7.37 13.92
N VAL A 192 -1.31 7.82 13.73
CA VAL A 192 -2.42 7.52 14.64
C VAL A 192 -2.57 6.01 14.84
N MET A 193 -2.51 5.23 13.75
CA MET A 193 -2.62 3.77 13.81
C MET A 193 -1.40 3.10 14.44
N VAL A 194 -0.19 3.63 14.21
CA VAL A 194 1.04 3.18 14.88
C VAL A 194 0.89 3.25 16.40
N TYR A 195 0.42 4.37 16.92
CA TYR A 195 0.17 4.52 18.35
C TYR A 195 -0.96 3.63 18.86
N ALA A 196 -2.06 3.55 18.13
CA ALA A 196 -3.22 2.75 18.53
C ALA A 196 -2.91 1.25 18.62
N LEU A 197 -2.12 0.74 17.67
CA LEU A 197 -1.73 -0.67 17.61
C LEU A 197 -0.43 -0.98 18.36
N LYS A 198 0.28 0.05 18.84
CA LYS A 198 1.59 -0.05 19.52
C LYS A 198 2.61 -0.82 18.66
N LEU A 199 2.61 -0.55 17.36
CA LEU A 199 3.53 -1.19 16.41
C LEU A 199 4.69 -0.25 16.10
N PRO A 200 5.91 -0.79 15.86
CA PRO A 200 7.07 0.03 15.54
C PRO A 200 6.96 0.59 14.12
N ALA A 201 7.10 1.90 13.99
CA ALA A 201 7.26 2.58 12.71
C ALA A 201 8.11 3.85 12.86
N SER A 202 8.69 4.31 11.77
CA SER A 202 9.48 5.54 11.75
C SER A 202 9.32 6.27 10.42
N GLN A 203 9.64 7.54 10.42
CA GLN A 203 9.79 8.34 9.20
C GLN A 203 11.25 8.27 8.74
N ILE A 204 11.46 8.10 7.46
CA ILE A 204 12.79 8.18 6.87
C ILE A 204 12.69 8.65 5.42
N ASP A 205 13.48 9.64 5.09
CA ASP A 205 13.67 10.08 3.72
C ASP A 205 15.02 9.56 3.22
N ILE A 206 14.95 8.82 2.12
CA ILE A 206 16.12 8.32 1.43
C ILE A 206 16.21 9.08 0.11
N ALA A 207 16.99 10.16 0.11
CA ALA A 207 17.08 11.10 -1.01
C ALA A 207 17.56 10.48 -2.34
N THR A 208 18.04 9.24 -2.32
CA THR A 208 18.63 8.55 -3.48
C THR A 208 17.80 7.33 -3.96
N ALA A 209 16.62 7.10 -3.41
CA ALA A 209 15.88 5.88 -3.70
C ALA A 209 15.12 5.89 -5.06
N GLY A 210 15.21 6.95 -5.85
CA GLY A 210 14.59 7.00 -7.17
C GLY A 210 13.09 7.29 -7.17
N ASN A 211 12.40 6.87 -8.24
CA ASN A 211 10.95 7.02 -8.39
C ASN A 211 10.20 5.91 -7.65
N THR A 212 8.96 6.17 -7.26
CA THR A 212 8.07 5.19 -6.63
C THR A 212 6.83 4.95 -7.49
N ASP A 213 6.15 3.83 -7.29
CA ASP A 213 4.85 3.58 -7.95
C ASP A 213 3.77 4.57 -7.54
N SER A 214 3.99 5.36 -6.50
CA SER A 214 3.06 6.42 -6.08
C SER A 214 3.23 7.73 -6.86
N ASP A 215 4.38 8.00 -7.48
CA ASP A 215 4.66 9.25 -8.17
C ASP A 215 3.69 9.55 -9.33
N PRO A 216 3.28 8.58 -10.17
CA PRO A 216 2.27 8.82 -11.20
C PRO A 216 0.91 9.28 -10.67
N PHE A 217 0.57 8.88 -9.44
CA PHE A 217 -0.66 9.31 -8.78
C PHE A 217 -0.54 10.72 -8.19
N ALA A 218 0.60 11.03 -7.59
CA ALA A 218 0.91 12.39 -7.13
C ALA A 218 0.85 13.39 -8.28
N ALA A 219 1.40 13.05 -9.45
CA ALA A 219 1.34 13.87 -10.67
C ALA A 219 -0.10 14.12 -11.15
N ARG A 220 -1.07 13.31 -10.72
CA ARG A 220 -2.52 13.45 -10.99
C ARG A 220 -3.30 13.99 -9.80
N HIS A 221 -2.60 14.57 -8.83
CA HIS A 221 -3.16 15.15 -7.61
C HIS A 221 -3.95 14.17 -6.74
N ILE A 222 -3.65 12.86 -6.82
CA ILE A 222 -4.18 11.87 -5.90
C ILE A 222 -3.28 11.86 -4.67
N PRO A 223 -3.81 12.08 -3.44
CA PRO A 223 -3.04 11.93 -2.21
C PRO A 223 -2.42 10.54 -2.14
N GLN A 224 -1.15 10.47 -1.83
CA GLN A 224 -0.44 9.19 -1.83
C GLN A 224 0.50 9.04 -0.62
N ILE A 225 0.76 7.80 -0.25
CA ILE A 225 1.73 7.44 0.79
C ILE A 225 2.55 6.25 0.33
N THR A 226 3.88 6.31 0.50
CA THR A 226 4.77 5.17 0.28
C THR A 226 5.24 4.59 1.60
N ILE A 227 4.90 3.32 1.83
CA ILE A 227 5.24 2.54 3.01
C ILE A 227 6.27 1.50 2.63
N HIS A 228 7.41 1.51 3.31
CA HIS A 228 8.56 0.66 3.01
C HIS A 228 9.26 0.17 4.29
N SER A 229 10.34 -0.58 4.14
CA SER A 229 11.23 -0.98 5.22
C SER A 229 12.71 -0.83 4.88
N LEU A 230 13.02 -0.04 3.85
CA LEU A 230 14.40 0.26 3.45
C LEU A 230 15.13 1.05 4.55
N THR A 231 16.42 0.82 4.65
CA THR A 231 17.34 1.62 5.48
C THR A 231 18.42 2.18 4.59
N ARG A 232 19.17 3.17 5.05
CA ARG A 232 20.31 3.71 4.30
C ARG A 232 21.30 2.63 3.88
N GLN A 233 21.50 1.60 4.70
CA GLN A 233 22.39 0.47 4.41
C GLN A 233 21.79 -0.51 3.40
N ASN A 234 20.46 -0.62 3.32
CA ASN A 234 19.77 -1.55 2.40
C ASN A 234 19.59 -0.94 1.00
N VAL A 235 19.54 0.38 0.88
CA VAL A 235 19.45 1.08 -0.43
C VAL A 235 20.70 0.80 -1.26
N ASP A 236 21.87 0.66 -0.62
CA ASP A 236 23.14 0.33 -1.28
C ASP A 236 23.28 -1.17 -1.62
N GLY A 237 22.23 -1.98 -1.38
CA GLY A 237 22.21 -3.40 -1.76
C GLY A 237 22.96 -4.34 -0.82
N THR A 238 23.47 -3.86 0.30
CA THR A 238 24.41 -4.62 1.16
C THR A 238 23.75 -5.52 2.20
N THR A 239 22.43 -5.40 2.46
CA THR A 239 21.77 -6.27 3.45
C THR A 239 20.31 -6.52 3.05
N THR A 240 20.02 -7.75 2.65
CA THR A 240 18.68 -8.21 2.24
C THR A 240 18.10 -9.23 3.22
N GLN A 241 18.46 -9.16 4.50
CA GLN A 241 17.95 -10.12 5.46
C GLN A 241 16.48 -9.85 5.78
N PHE A 242 15.62 -10.73 5.31
CA PHE A 242 14.20 -10.73 5.63
C PHE A 242 13.97 -10.96 7.13
N ARG A 243 13.12 -10.13 7.74
CA ARG A 243 12.76 -10.17 9.16
C ARG A 243 11.27 -10.49 9.33
N PRO A 244 10.92 -11.75 9.57
CA PRO A 244 9.51 -12.20 9.60
C PRO A 244 8.61 -11.45 10.58
N ASN A 245 9.15 -11.02 11.74
CA ASN A 245 8.37 -10.26 12.71
C ASN A 245 8.03 -8.87 12.19
N ASN A 246 9.00 -8.16 11.62
CA ASN A 246 8.77 -6.83 11.05
C ASN A 246 7.76 -6.89 9.90
N TYR A 247 7.86 -7.90 9.04
CA TYR A 247 6.92 -8.11 7.94
C TYR A 247 5.48 -8.31 8.44
N TYR A 248 5.30 -9.16 9.43
CA TYR A 248 3.98 -9.40 10.02
C TYR A 248 3.44 -8.18 10.78
N ASP A 249 4.30 -7.45 11.48
CA ASP A 249 3.90 -6.21 12.16
C ASP A 249 3.47 -5.14 11.14
N THR A 250 4.19 -5.01 10.02
CA THR A 250 3.79 -4.15 8.90
C THR A 250 2.43 -4.58 8.33
N TYR A 251 2.20 -5.87 8.10
CA TYR A 251 0.91 -6.39 7.65
C TYR A 251 -0.24 -6.00 8.59
N ARG A 252 -0.06 -6.20 9.91
CA ARG A 252 -1.07 -5.82 10.91
C ARG A 252 -1.34 -4.32 10.92
N LEU A 253 -0.28 -3.51 10.82
CA LEU A 253 -0.41 -2.06 10.72
C LEU A 253 -1.22 -1.68 9.48
N LEU A 254 -0.93 -2.25 8.32
CA LEU A 254 -1.64 -1.99 7.08
C LEU A 254 -3.12 -2.41 7.15
N CYS A 255 -3.45 -3.57 7.75
CA CYS A 255 -4.85 -3.95 7.97
C CYS A 255 -5.61 -2.90 8.79
N GLY A 256 -5.00 -2.44 9.88
CA GLY A 256 -5.59 -1.40 10.72
C GLY A 256 -5.68 -0.05 10.00
N TYR A 257 -4.63 0.33 9.28
CA TYR A 257 -4.56 1.59 8.55
C TYR A 257 -5.60 1.68 7.44
N LEU A 258 -5.73 0.67 6.59
CA LEU A 258 -6.74 0.66 5.54
C LEU A 258 -8.16 0.68 6.11
N ALA A 259 -8.40 -0.05 7.21
CA ALA A 259 -9.68 -0.02 7.90
C ALA A 259 -9.97 1.34 8.58
N TYR A 260 -8.93 2.09 8.95
CA TYR A 260 -9.04 3.45 9.48
C TYR A 260 -9.31 4.45 8.35
N LEU A 261 -8.56 4.39 7.24
CA LEU A 261 -8.77 5.23 6.05
C LEU A 261 -10.20 5.13 5.52
N ASP A 262 -10.77 3.93 5.47
CA ASP A 262 -12.19 3.71 5.08
C ASP A 262 -13.19 4.57 5.86
N ARG A 263 -12.82 5.05 7.04
CA ARG A 263 -13.68 5.84 7.92
C ARG A 263 -13.24 7.30 8.07
N SER A 264 -11.94 7.57 7.96
CA SER A 264 -11.36 8.89 8.21
C SER A 264 -11.31 9.76 6.97
N LEU A 265 -11.13 9.15 5.80
CA LEU A 265 -11.12 9.88 4.54
C LEU A 265 -12.47 10.53 4.29
N LYS A 266 -12.39 11.80 3.90
CA LYS A 266 -13.56 12.56 3.48
C LYS A 266 -13.60 12.56 1.96
N PRO A 267 -14.79 12.41 1.35
CA PRO A 267 -14.93 12.53 -0.09
C PRO A 267 -14.31 13.85 -0.57
N ARG A 268 -13.56 13.78 -1.63
CA ARG A 268 -12.99 14.97 -2.25
C ARG A 268 -14.13 15.81 -2.83
N PRO A 269 -14.06 17.15 -2.76
CA PRO A 269 -15.03 17.98 -3.45
C PRO A 269 -14.94 17.68 -4.95
N HIS A 270 -16.02 17.12 -5.49
CA HIS A 270 -16.13 16.87 -6.92
C HIS A 270 -16.27 18.21 -7.62
N SER A 271 -15.37 18.54 -8.55
CA SER A 271 -15.60 19.61 -9.50
C SER A 271 -16.71 19.15 -10.45
N GLU A 272 -17.89 19.77 -10.34
CA GLU A 272 -18.98 19.63 -11.32
C GLU A 272 -18.51 20.00 -12.74
#